data_d5601442f3d0f256c9c2dd68d92d72dd
#
_entry.id   d5601442f3d0f256c9c2dd68d92d72dd
#
_cell.length_a   1.000
_cell.length_b   1.000
_cell.length_c   1.000
_cell.angle_alpha   90.00
_cell.angle_beta   90.00
_cell.angle_gamma   90.00
#
_symmetry.space_group_name_H-M   'P 1'
#
loop_
_entity.id
_entity.type
_entity.pdbx_description
1 polymer ?
#
loop_
_entity_poly.entity_id
_entity_poly.type
_entity_poly.pdbx_seq_one_letter_code
_entity_poly.pdbx_strand_id
1 'polypeptide(L)'
;MIVWLNGAFGAGKTSTARELTELVPDSALYDPEVIGGALGHLLPPKRLGEAGDFQDLPVWRRLVVDAAAAVLAEVGGVLLVPMTLLRQEYRDEIFGGLAARRIPVRHVLLDTDETILRSRIEGREDYPDDPGRTESVRRWCRDHIGPYRAALPWLRADAFTLDTGALTPREAAERVADALRTGAAGTCAIVQTPEPKAETLAAGVLLFDEEDRVLLVDPTYKPGWEFPGGVVEPGEAPARAGVREVAEELGVELPSVPRLLVVDWEPPHPPGFGGMRFLFDGGRLPGAAGDRLLLPGSELRGWRFVTEDEAAALLPPVRLNRLRWALRAREQGRPLNLEAGVPVG
;
A
#
# COMPACT_ATOMS: atom_id res chain seq x y z
N MET A 1 -1.96 17.53 -3.60
CA MET A 1 -1.68 16.84 -2.32
C MET A 1 -2.99 16.30 -1.74
N ILE A 2 -2.96 15.17 -1.02
CA ILE A 2 -4.14 14.63 -0.31
C ILE A 2 -3.93 14.72 1.19
N VAL A 3 -4.98 15.16 1.93
CA VAL A 3 -5.08 15.09 3.39
C VAL A 3 -6.13 14.04 3.73
N TRP A 4 -5.68 12.89 4.22
CA TRP A 4 -6.56 11.79 4.60
C TRP A 4 -6.90 11.90 6.07
N LEU A 5 -8.16 12.22 6.37
CA LEU A 5 -8.70 12.31 7.72
C LEU A 5 -9.29 10.95 8.12
N ASN A 6 -8.52 10.17 8.87
CA ASN A 6 -8.93 8.89 9.42
C ASN A 6 -9.49 9.05 10.84
N GLY A 7 -10.13 8.03 11.36
CA GLY A 7 -10.70 8.00 12.69
C GLY A 7 -11.95 7.13 12.76
N ALA A 8 -12.45 6.89 13.97
CA ALA A 8 -13.67 6.14 14.18
C ALA A 8 -14.89 6.77 13.51
N PHE A 9 -15.94 6.00 13.33
CA PHE A 9 -17.25 6.54 13.00
C PHE A 9 -17.76 7.37 14.16
N GLY A 10 -18.15 8.62 13.90
CA GLY A 10 -18.50 9.59 14.96
C GLY A 10 -17.34 10.46 15.47
N ALA A 11 -16.10 10.25 15.03
CA ALA A 11 -14.95 11.10 15.41
C ALA A 11 -14.99 12.52 14.85
N GLY A 12 -15.91 12.83 13.92
CA GLY A 12 -16.08 14.16 13.36
C GLY A 12 -15.33 14.42 12.05
N LYS A 13 -14.84 13.38 11.36
CA LYS A 13 -14.04 13.49 10.12
C LYS A 13 -14.68 14.39 9.06
N THR A 14 -15.92 14.12 8.70
CA THR A 14 -16.64 14.88 7.65
C THR A 14 -16.87 16.32 8.05
N SER A 15 -17.22 16.58 9.31
CA SER A 15 -17.44 17.94 9.84
C SER A 15 -16.12 18.71 9.85
N THR A 16 -15.03 18.10 10.34
CA THR A 16 -13.68 18.70 10.33
C THR A 16 -13.20 18.95 8.89
N ALA A 17 -13.46 18.03 7.96
CA ALA A 17 -13.08 18.21 6.56
C ALA A 17 -13.80 19.40 5.91
N ARG A 18 -15.07 19.61 6.21
CA ARG A 18 -15.84 20.77 5.74
C ARG A 18 -15.27 22.07 6.28
N GLU A 19 -14.97 22.16 7.58
CA GLU A 19 -14.32 23.34 8.16
C GLU A 19 -12.92 23.59 7.55
N LEU A 20 -12.19 22.52 7.23
CA LEU A 20 -10.87 22.62 6.58
C LEU A 20 -10.94 23.27 5.19
N THR A 21 -12.04 23.10 4.44
CA THR A 21 -12.17 23.76 3.13
C THR A 21 -12.13 25.28 3.21
N GLU A 22 -12.48 25.85 4.36
CA GLU A 22 -12.39 27.30 4.61
C GLU A 22 -10.99 27.75 5.07
N LEU A 23 -10.20 26.83 5.62
CA LEU A 23 -8.91 27.12 6.25
C LEU A 23 -7.71 26.79 5.37
N VAL A 24 -7.89 25.85 4.45
CA VAL A 24 -6.84 25.41 3.53
C VAL A 24 -7.16 25.95 2.13
N PRO A 25 -6.40 26.92 1.62
CA PRO A 25 -6.63 27.47 0.28
C PRO A 25 -6.58 26.40 -0.81
N ASP A 26 -7.37 26.59 -1.85
CA ASP A 26 -7.45 25.68 -3.01
C ASP A 26 -7.70 24.23 -2.63
N SER A 27 -8.51 24.00 -1.59
CA SER A 27 -8.89 22.65 -1.16
C SER A 27 -10.30 22.28 -1.62
N ALA A 28 -10.48 20.97 -1.88
CA ALA A 28 -11.76 20.39 -2.23
C ALA A 28 -12.03 19.13 -1.40
N LEU A 29 -13.30 18.90 -1.07
CA LEU A 29 -13.74 17.69 -0.38
C LEU A 29 -13.87 16.53 -1.38
N TYR A 30 -13.26 15.40 -1.08
CA TYR A 30 -13.44 14.16 -1.82
C TYR A 30 -13.91 13.06 -0.88
N ASP A 31 -15.12 12.57 -1.10
CA ASP A 31 -15.74 11.52 -0.30
C ASP A 31 -15.68 10.16 -1.03
N PRO A 32 -14.83 9.23 -0.60
CA PRO A 32 -14.72 7.89 -1.20
C PRO A 32 -15.98 7.03 -1.06
N GLU A 33 -16.90 7.35 -0.14
CA GLU A 33 -18.17 6.62 0.02
C GLU A 33 -19.05 6.74 -1.22
N VAL A 34 -18.91 7.83 -1.97
CA VAL A 34 -19.62 8.02 -3.26
C VAL A 34 -19.24 6.91 -4.26
N ILE A 35 -17.97 6.49 -4.27
CA ILE A 35 -17.51 5.37 -5.11
C ILE A 35 -18.17 4.06 -4.66
N GLY A 36 -18.30 3.85 -3.33
CA GLY A 36 -19.02 2.68 -2.79
C GLY A 36 -20.48 2.66 -3.22
N GLY A 37 -21.15 3.79 -3.12
CA GLY A 37 -22.55 3.95 -3.59
C GLY A 37 -22.70 3.67 -5.09
N ALA A 38 -21.80 4.18 -5.93
CA ALA A 38 -21.78 3.93 -7.36
C ALA A 38 -21.60 2.44 -7.69
N LEU A 39 -20.69 1.76 -7.00
CA LEU A 39 -20.49 0.30 -7.16
C LEU A 39 -21.73 -0.52 -6.79
N GLY A 40 -22.55 -0.04 -5.87
CA GLY A 40 -23.83 -0.64 -5.54
C GLY A 40 -24.80 -0.73 -6.73
N HIS A 41 -24.66 0.15 -7.72
CA HIS A 41 -25.46 0.15 -8.96
C HIS A 41 -24.76 -0.57 -10.12
N LEU A 42 -23.44 -0.75 -10.06
CA LEU A 42 -22.64 -1.30 -11.16
C LEU A 42 -22.36 -2.80 -11.02
N LEU A 43 -22.26 -3.30 -9.79
CA LEU A 43 -21.90 -4.69 -9.53
C LEU A 43 -23.13 -5.59 -9.36
N PRO A 44 -23.04 -6.88 -9.78
CA PRO A 44 -24.10 -7.83 -9.52
C PRO A 44 -24.39 -7.99 -8.01
N PRO A 45 -25.67 -8.15 -7.60
CA PRO A 45 -26.05 -8.30 -6.18
C PRO A 45 -25.31 -9.44 -5.46
N LYS A 46 -25.02 -10.54 -6.15
CA LYS A 46 -24.22 -11.64 -5.61
C LYS A 46 -22.85 -11.17 -5.17
N ARG A 47 -22.16 -10.37 -5.97
CA ARG A 47 -20.81 -9.88 -5.68
C ARG A 47 -20.81 -8.88 -4.51
N LEU A 48 -21.84 -8.05 -4.43
CA LEU A 48 -22.03 -7.12 -3.30
C LEU A 48 -22.31 -7.86 -1.99
N GLY A 49 -23.12 -8.92 -2.04
CA GLY A 49 -23.46 -9.73 -0.87
C GLY A 49 -22.29 -10.58 -0.32
N GLU A 50 -21.23 -10.79 -1.10
CA GLU A 50 -19.99 -11.46 -0.67
C GLU A 50 -19.05 -10.53 0.08
N ALA A 51 -19.21 -9.21 -0.02
CA ALA A 51 -18.43 -8.21 0.66
C ALA A 51 -19.13 -7.74 1.93
N GLY A 52 -18.43 -7.73 3.06
CA GLY A 52 -18.95 -7.18 4.32
C GLY A 52 -18.98 -5.66 4.34
N ASP A 53 -18.02 -5.05 3.61
CA ASP A 53 -17.90 -3.62 3.40
C ASP A 53 -17.45 -3.38 1.94
N PHE A 54 -17.80 -2.25 1.35
CA PHE A 54 -17.32 -1.90 -0.01
C PHE A 54 -15.79 -1.77 -0.06
N GLN A 55 -15.12 -1.47 1.07
CA GLN A 55 -13.65 -1.46 1.19
C GLN A 55 -13.04 -2.85 0.94
N ASP A 56 -13.77 -3.94 1.18
CA ASP A 56 -13.33 -5.32 0.89
C ASP A 56 -13.21 -5.58 -0.62
N LEU A 57 -13.84 -4.74 -1.45
CA LEU A 57 -13.80 -4.84 -2.90
C LEU A 57 -12.50 -4.21 -3.46
N PRO A 58 -11.60 -4.97 -4.11
CA PRO A 58 -10.41 -4.41 -4.75
C PRO A 58 -10.73 -3.31 -5.76
N VAL A 59 -11.86 -3.46 -6.49
CA VAL A 59 -12.32 -2.45 -7.44
C VAL A 59 -12.61 -1.11 -6.76
N TRP A 60 -13.15 -1.11 -5.54
CA TRP A 60 -13.38 0.12 -4.79
C TRP A 60 -12.06 0.82 -4.45
N ARG A 61 -11.10 0.11 -3.87
CA ARG A 61 -9.80 0.68 -3.49
C ARG A 61 -9.07 1.27 -4.69
N ARG A 62 -9.12 0.57 -5.84
CA ARG A 62 -8.55 1.07 -7.09
C ARG A 62 -9.26 2.33 -7.59
N LEU A 63 -10.60 2.32 -7.65
CA LEU A 63 -11.36 3.49 -8.11
C LEU A 63 -11.21 4.70 -7.19
N VAL A 64 -11.05 4.50 -5.88
CA VAL A 64 -10.75 5.60 -4.94
C VAL A 64 -9.46 6.30 -5.31
N VAL A 65 -8.41 5.55 -5.64
CA VAL A 65 -7.13 6.11 -6.09
C VAL A 65 -7.27 6.83 -7.44
N ASP A 66 -7.92 6.18 -8.42
CA ASP A 66 -8.07 6.73 -9.77
C ASP A 66 -8.92 8.00 -9.77
N ALA A 67 -10.04 7.98 -9.05
CA ALA A 67 -10.92 9.14 -8.93
C ALA A 67 -10.25 10.29 -8.15
N ALA A 68 -9.55 9.99 -7.05
CA ALA A 68 -8.80 11.02 -6.31
C ALA A 68 -7.74 11.69 -7.18
N ALA A 69 -7.00 10.91 -7.97
CA ALA A 69 -6.00 11.44 -8.88
C ALA A 69 -6.62 12.30 -9.99
N ALA A 70 -7.73 11.85 -10.57
CA ALA A 70 -8.44 12.58 -11.61
C ALA A 70 -9.04 13.90 -11.09
N VAL A 71 -9.72 13.85 -9.93
CA VAL A 71 -10.29 15.06 -9.30
C VAL A 71 -9.18 16.04 -8.93
N LEU A 72 -8.07 15.56 -8.36
CA LEU A 72 -6.94 16.43 -8.02
C LEU A 72 -6.30 17.10 -9.25
N ALA A 73 -6.26 16.40 -10.38
CA ALA A 73 -5.77 16.96 -11.65
C ALA A 73 -6.70 18.05 -12.18
N GLU A 74 -8.00 17.94 -11.97
CA GLU A 74 -9.01 18.90 -12.42
C GLU A 74 -9.07 20.15 -11.53
N VAL A 75 -9.06 19.96 -10.19
CA VAL A 75 -9.23 21.08 -9.24
C VAL A 75 -7.92 21.69 -8.79
N GLY A 76 -6.81 20.97 -8.89
CA GLY A 76 -5.52 21.39 -8.34
C GLY A 76 -5.50 21.33 -6.79
N GLY A 77 -4.46 21.94 -6.18
CA GLY A 77 -4.42 22.22 -4.74
C GLY A 77 -4.43 20.99 -3.82
N VAL A 78 -5.41 20.89 -2.95
CA VAL A 78 -5.49 19.89 -1.88
C VAL A 78 -6.83 19.16 -1.89
N LEU A 79 -6.83 17.82 -1.86
CA LEU A 79 -8.03 17.04 -1.58
C LEU A 79 -8.09 16.66 -0.11
N LEU A 80 -9.23 16.95 0.52
CA LEU A 80 -9.58 16.59 1.89
C LEU A 80 -10.44 15.33 1.85
N VAL A 81 -9.94 14.23 2.40
CA VAL A 81 -10.54 12.89 2.28
C VAL A 81 -10.96 12.37 3.65
N PRO A 82 -12.22 12.59 4.09
CA PRO A 82 -12.72 12.09 5.37
C PRO A 82 -13.16 10.64 5.27
N MET A 83 -12.23 9.69 5.42
CA MET A 83 -12.55 8.28 5.28
C MET A 83 -11.88 7.43 6.35
N THR A 84 -12.66 6.51 6.95
CA THR A 84 -12.15 5.52 7.90
C THR A 84 -11.42 4.40 7.15
N LEU A 85 -10.17 4.13 7.52
CA LEU A 85 -9.42 2.94 7.10
C LEU A 85 -8.90 2.24 8.36
N LEU A 86 -9.38 1.03 8.62
CA LEU A 86 -9.02 0.24 9.81
C LEU A 86 -8.10 -0.93 9.50
N ARG A 87 -7.97 -1.29 8.23
CA ARG A 87 -7.08 -2.34 7.76
C ARG A 87 -5.86 -1.74 7.10
N GLN A 88 -4.69 -2.10 7.63
CA GLN A 88 -3.42 -1.57 7.14
C GLN A 88 -3.19 -1.91 5.67
N GLU A 89 -3.57 -3.13 5.24
CA GLU A 89 -3.45 -3.56 3.85
C GLU A 89 -4.24 -2.67 2.88
N TYR A 90 -5.40 -2.16 3.29
CA TYR A 90 -6.21 -1.27 2.45
C TYR A 90 -5.59 0.13 2.37
N ARG A 91 -5.05 0.59 3.51
CA ARG A 91 -4.28 1.83 3.55
C ARG A 91 -3.05 1.73 2.65
N ASP A 92 -2.30 0.63 2.71
CA ASP A 92 -1.09 0.41 1.91
C ASP A 92 -1.42 0.40 0.42
N GLU A 93 -2.50 -0.28 0.01
CA GLU A 93 -2.96 -0.32 -1.37
C GLU A 93 -3.38 1.06 -1.89
N ILE A 94 -4.14 1.82 -1.09
CA ILE A 94 -4.65 3.15 -1.50
C ILE A 94 -3.53 4.18 -1.49
N PHE A 95 -2.79 4.32 -0.38
CA PHE A 95 -1.73 5.33 -0.27
C PHE A 95 -0.57 5.04 -1.20
N GLY A 96 -0.25 3.75 -1.37
CA GLY A 96 0.73 3.33 -2.34
C GLY A 96 0.33 3.64 -3.77
N GLY A 97 -0.93 3.39 -4.14
CA GLY A 97 -1.46 3.76 -5.46
C GLY A 97 -1.42 5.27 -5.72
N LEU A 98 -1.59 6.10 -4.68
CA LEU A 98 -1.44 7.55 -4.76
C LEU A 98 0.04 7.96 -4.87
N ALA A 99 0.91 7.34 -4.08
CA ALA A 99 2.35 7.59 -4.12
C ALA A 99 2.95 7.24 -5.50
N ALA A 100 2.50 6.12 -6.11
CA ALA A 100 2.86 5.73 -7.46
C ALA A 100 2.51 6.79 -8.54
N ARG A 101 1.52 7.63 -8.25
CA ARG A 101 1.13 8.78 -9.08
C ARG A 101 1.81 10.09 -8.66
N ARG A 102 2.80 10.02 -7.75
CA ARG A 102 3.49 11.18 -7.17
C ARG A 102 2.55 12.14 -6.45
N ILE A 103 1.48 11.62 -5.87
CA ILE A 103 0.52 12.37 -5.07
C ILE A 103 0.85 12.17 -3.60
N PRO A 104 1.44 13.15 -2.91
CA PRO A 104 1.76 13.02 -1.50
C PRO A 104 0.51 12.97 -0.64
N VAL A 105 0.50 12.06 0.35
CA VAL A 105 -0.58 11.89 1.32
C VAL A 105 -0.12 12.36 2.70
N ARG A 106 -0.92 13.19 3.34
CA ARG A 106 -0.82 13.55 4.76
C ARG A 106 -1.88 12.75 5.51
N HIS A 107 -1.47 11.81 6.34
CA HIS A 107 -2.38 10.98 7.12
C HIS A 107 -2.62 11.61 8.49
N VAL A 108 -3.87 11.94 8.78
CA VAL A 108 -4.30 12.56 10.04
C VAL A 108 -5.30 11.63 10.71
N LEU A 109 -5.06 11.28 11.97
CA LEU A 109 -5.97 10.50 12.79
C LEU A 109 -6.70 11.42 13.76
N LEU A 110 -8.02 11.53 13.60
CA LEU A 110 -8.90 12.15 14.59
C LEU A 110 -9.24 11.09 15.65
N ASP A 111 -8.50 11.13 16.75
CA ASP A 111 -8.69 10.20 17.86
C ASP A 111 -9.67 10.77 18.88
N THR A 112 -10.40 9.92 19.57
CA THR A 112 -11.42 10.31 20.54
C THR A 112 -11.63 9.17 21.53
N ASP A 113 -11.75 9.51 22.81
CA ASP A 113 -12.10 8.54 23.85
C ASP A 113 -13.41 7.80 23.53
N GLU A 114 -13.45 6.51 23.84
CA GLU A 114 -14.59 5.65 23.52
C GLU A 114 -15.91 6.14 24.15
N THR A 115 -15.86 6.71 25.34
CA THR A 115 -17.06 7.23 26.02
C THR A 115 -17.66 8.40 25.26
N ILE A 116 -16.81 9.31 24.80
CA ILE A 116 -17.22 10.47 23.99
C ILE A 116 -17.72 9.99 22.62
N LEU A 117 -17.03 9.03 22.03
CA LEU A 117 -17.41 8.45 20.75
C LEU A 117 -18.80 7.81 20.80
N ARG A 118 -19.07 7.00 21.81
CA ARG A 118 -20.39 6.41 22.05
C ARG A 118 -21.49 7.47 22.22
N SER A 119 -21.22 8.50 23.02
CA SER A 119 -22.15 9.62 23.17
C SER A 119 -22.44 10.32 21.84
N ARG A 120 -21.42 10.56 21.03
CA ARG A 120 -21.59 11.19 19.69
C ARG A 120 -22.38 10.28 18.74
N ILE A 121 -22.18 8.96 18.78
CA ILE A 121 -22.92 7.99 17.96
C ILE A 121 -24.39 7.97 18.37
N GLU A 122 -24.70 7.98 19.67
CA GLU A 122 -26.09 8.01 20.15
C GLU A 122 -26.81 9.32 19.78
N GLY A 123 -26.08 10.44 19.73
CA GLY A 123 -26.62 11.74 19.31
C GLY A 123 -26.79 11.92 17.79
N ARG A 124 -26.42 10.93 16.95
CA ARG A 124 -26.56 11.05 15.49
C ARG A 124 -28.02 10.97 15.04
N GLU A 125 -28.39 11.86 14.13
CA GLU A 125 -29.70 11.89 13.46
C GLU A 125 -29.50 12.02 11.94
N ASP A 126 -28.89 11.00 11.33
CA ASP A 126 -28.56 11.03 9.89
C ASP A 126 -29.81 11.01 9.00
N TYR A 127 -30.90 10.42 9.49
CA TYR A 127 -32.17 10.30 8.77
C TYR A 127 -33.32 10.71 9.70
N PRO A 128 -33.60 12.02 9.86
CA PRO A 128 -34.66 12.49 10.77
C PRO A 128 -36.05 11.91 10.46
N ASP A 129 -36.32 11.66 9.18
CA ASP A 129 -37.60 11.10 8.71
C ASP A 129 -37.65 9.55 8.73
N ASP A 130 -36.53 8.88 9.08
CA ASP A 130 -36.43 7.42 9.18
C ASP A 130 -35.62 7.00 10.43
N PRO A 131 -36.29 6.93 11.60
CA PRO A 131 -35.65 6.52 12.85
C PRO A 131 -35.04 5.12 12.79
N GLY A 132 -35.64 4.18 12.02
CA GLY A 132 -35.15 2.82 11.88
C GLY A 132 -33.82 2.77 11.12
N ARG A 133 -33.68 3.57 10.09
CA ARG A 133 -32.45 3.74 9.34
C ARG A 133 -31.37 4.41 10.17
N THR A 134 -31.73 5.47 10.92
CA THR A 134 -30.83 6.13 11.87
C THR A 134 -30.28 5.14 12.89
N GLU A 135 -31.12 4.29 13.49
CA GLU A 135 -30.69 3.28 14.46
C GLU A 135 -29.81 2.19 13.82
N SER A 136 -30.06 1.83 12.57
CA SER A 136 -29.21 0.90 11.81
C SER A 136 -27.81 1.48 11.63
N VAL A 137 -27.68 2.77 11.31
CA VAL A 137 -26.38 3.46 11.21
C VAL A 137 -25.68 3.54 12.56
N ARG A 138 -26.40 3.89 13.64
CA ARG A 138 -25.84 3.91 15.00
C ARG A 138 -25.29 2.56 15.41
N ARG A 139 -26.03 1.48 15.16
CA ARG A 139 -25.59 0.11 15.42
C ARG A 139 -24.32 -0.22 14.66
N TRP A 140 -24.31 0.04 13.37
CA TRP A 140 -23.14 -0.18 12.52
C TRP A 140 -21.91 0.60 13.03
N CYS A 141 -22.06 1.84 13.42
CA CYS A 141 -20.99 2.64 14.03
C CYS A 141 -20.48 2.02 15.35
N ARG A 142 -21.38 1.52 16.22
CA ARG A 142 -21.00 0.86 17.48
C ARG A 142 -20.22 -0.43 17.24
N ASP A 143 -20.63 -1.22 16.25
CA ASP A 143 -19.99 -2.49 15.89
C ASP A 143 -18.55 -2.26 15.40
N HIS A 144 -18.25 -1.09 14.85
CA HIS A 144 -16.91 -0.71 14.37
C HIS A 144 -15.98 -0.10 15.43
N ILE A 145 -16.44 0.12 16.67
CA ILE A 145 -15.58 0.60 17.76
C ILE A 145 -14.50 -0.43 18.10
N GLY A 146 -14.84 -1.71 18.17
CA GLY A 146 -13.88 -2.79 18.42
C GLY A 146 -12.78 -2.87 17.37
N PRO A 147 -13.11 -2.99 16.07
CA PRO A 147 -12.15 -2.91 14.98
C PRO A 147 -11.28 -1.65 14.99
N TYR A 148 -11.86 -0.47 15.27
CA TYR A 148 -11.10 0.76 15.40
C TYR A 148 -10.04 0.69 16.51
N ARG A 149 -10.42 0.21 17.69
CA ARG A 149 -9.47 0.04 18.80
C ARG A 149 -8.34 -0.93 18.47
N ALA A 150 -8.63 -2.00 17.76
CA ALA A 150 -7.62 -2.95 17.29
C ALA A 150 -6.64 -2.32 16.29
N ALA A 151 -7.12 -1.34 15.51
CA ALA A 151 -6.31 -0.63 14.53
C ALA A 151 -5.46 0.53 15.12
N LEU A 152 -5.80 1.04 16.31
CA LEU A 152 -5.13 2.21 16.92
C LEU A 152 -3.60 2.11 16.99
N PRO A 153 -2.98 0.96 17.32
CA PRO A 153 -1.51 0.88 17.40
C PRO A 153 -0.83 1.29 16.10
N TRP A 154 -1.28 0.75 14.97
CA TRP A 154 -0.68 1.10 13.68
C TRP A 154 -1.13 2.49 13.19
N LEU A 155 -2.38 2.89 13.43
CA LEU A 155 -2.88 4.21 13.05
C LEU A 155 -2.10 5.34 13.72
N ARG A 156 -1.82 5.20 15.02
CA ARG A 156 -1.04 6.20 15.79
C ARG A 156 0.44 6.22 15.39
N ALA A 157 0.97 5.10 14.94
CA ALA A 157 2.35 5.03 14.44
C ALA A 157 2.50 5.67 13.04
N ASP A 158 1.44 5.68 12.25
CA ASP A 158 1.43 6.10 10.85
C ASP A 158 0.95 7.53 10.63
N ALA A 159 0.01 8.01 11.45
CA ALA A 159 -0.69 9.27 11.24
C ALA A 159 -0.29 10.35 12.25
N PHE A 160 -0.40 11.61 11.84
CA PHE A 160 -0.46 12.70 12.80
C PHE A 160 -1.76 12.56 13.63
N THR A 161 -1.63 12.29 14.92
CA THR A 161 -2.77 12.04 15.81
C THR A 161 -3.21 13.31 16.51
N LEU A 162 -4.50 13.63 16.40
CA LEU A 162 -5.16 14.73 17.09
C LEU A 162 -6.27 14.18 17.99
N ASP A 163 -6.17 14.43 19.31
CA ASP A 163 -7.28 14.17 20.22
C ASP A 163 -8.38 15.22 19.99
N THR A 164 -9.56 14.74 19.59
CA THR A 164 -10.72 15.56 19.28
C THR A 164 -11.83 15.47 20.34
N GLY A 165 -11.54 14.85 21.48
CA GLY A 165 -12.54 14.62 22.54
C GLY A 165 -13.21 15.90 23.03
N ALA A 166 -12.42 16.93 23.29
CA ALA A 166 -12.87 18.23 23.77
C ALA A 166 -12.99 19.32 22.69
N LEU A 167 -12.70 18.97 21.40
CA LEU A 167 -12.67 19.95 20.31
C LEU A 167 -14.01 19.99 19.55
N THR A 168 -14.40 21.19 19.15
CA THR A 168 -15.41 21.40 18.10
C THR A 168 -14.81 21.03 16.74
N PRO A 169 -15.62 20.77 15.70
CA PRO A 169 -15.13 20.54 14.35
C PRO A 169 -14.22 21.67 13.83
N ARG A 170 -14.56 22.92 14.16
CA ARG A 170 -13.76 24.09 13.77
C ARG A 170 -12.39 24.10 14.44
N GLU A 171 -12.33 23.91 15.76
CA GLU A 171 -11.06 23.83 16.49
C GLU A 171 -10.19 22.64 16.01
N ALA A 172 -10.80 21.50 15.72
CA ALA A 172 -10.08 20.36 15.14
C ALA A 172 -9.52 20.72 13.76
N ALA A 173 -10.27 21.38 12.91
CA ALA A 173 -9.82 21.85 11.60
C ALA A 173 -8.67 22.86 11.72
N GLU A 174 -8.72 23.81 12.64
CA GLU A 174 -7.66 24.78 12.90
C GLU A 174 -6.35 24.08 13.31
N ARG A 175 -6.43 23.06 14.19
CA ARG A 175 -5.26 22.25 14.59
C ARG A 175 -4.67 21.47 13.43
N VAL A 176 -5.53 20.85 12.59
CA VAL A 176 -5.08 20.14 11.40
C VAL A 176 -4.45 21.11 10.40
N ALA A 177 -5.08 22.26 10.12
CA ALA A 177 -4.51 23.28 9.22
C ALA A 177 -3.14 23.77 9.70
N ASP A 178 -2.98 23.99 11.02
CA ASP A 178 -1.69 24.35 11.61
C ASP A 178 -0.65 23.24 11.44
N ALA A 179 -1.02 21.99 11.69
CA ALA A 179 -0.12 20.84 11.50
C ALA A 179 0.32 20.66 10.04
N LEU A 180 -0.56 20.95 9.08
CA LEU A 180 -0.22 20.94 7.65
C LEU A 180 0.75 22.08 7.32
N ARG A 181 0.51 23.28 7.80
CA ARG A 181 1.33 24.47 7.57
C ARG A 181 2.72 24.37 8.19
N THR A 182 2.82 23.82 9.39
CA THR A 182 4.10 23.65 10.11
C THR A 182 4.88 22.40 9.69
N GLY A 183 4.24 21.51 8.92
CA GLY A 183 4.82 20.22 8.54
C GLY A 183 4.75 19.15 9.62
N ALA A 184 4.09 19.40 10.76
CA ALA A 184 3.90 18.41 11.84
C ALA A 184 3.09 17.20 11.35
N ALA A 185 2.10 17.40 10.47
CA ALA A 185 1.48 16.32 9.70
C ALA A 185 2.40 15.95 8.54
N GLY A 186 3.36 15.07 8.79
CA GLY A 186 4.35 14.60 7.82
C GLY A 186 3.72 13.89 6.61
N THR A 187 4.45 13.77 5.51
CA THR A 187 4.03 12.97 4.37
C THR A 187 4.20 11.49 4.71
N CYS A 188 3.19 10.66 4.41
CA CYS A 188 3.34 9.21 4.49
C CYS A 188 4.44 8.75 3.54
N ALA A 189 5.43 8.06 4.09
CA ALA A 189 6.57 7.53 3.33
C ALA A 189 6.21 6.14 2.77
N ILE A 190 5.20 6.07 1.91
CA ILE A 190 4.92 4.86 1.14
C ILE A 190 5.52 5.06 -0.25
N VAL A 191 6.52 4.27 -0.57
CA VAL A 191 7.09 4.20 -1.91
C VAL A 191 6.42 3.03 -2.63
N GLN A 192 5.79 3.31 -3.76
CA GLN A 192 5.28 2.27 -4.65
C GLN A 192 5.78 2.50 -6.06
N THR A 193 6.15 1.40 -6.70
CA THR A 193 6.34 1.38 -8.14
C THR A 193 5.00 1.63 -8.83
N PRO A 194 4.92 2.56 -9.81
CA PRO A 194 3.71 2.79 -10.60
C PRO A 194 3.16 1.48 -11.17
N GLU A 195 1.83 1.30 -11.11
CA GLU A 195 1.21 0.15 -11.79
C GLU A 195 1.64 0.10 -13.26
N PRO A 196 2.18 -1.03 -13.73
CA PRO A 196 2.57 -1.17 -15.13
C PRO A 196 1.34 -0.99 -16.04
N LYS A 197 1.48 -0.19 -17.08
CA LYS A 197 0.45 0.01 -18.11
C LYS A 197 0.80 -0.70 -19.41
N ALA A 198 1.95 -1.36 -19.44
CA ALA A 198 2.49 -2.10 -20.57
C ALA A 198 3.44 -3.19 -20.07
N GLU A 199 4.00 -3.98 -20.97
CA GLU A 199 5.09 -4.91 -20.65
C GLU A 199 6.24 -4.18 -19.95
N THR A 200 6.80 -4.83 -18.92
CA THR A 200 7.86 -4.24 -18.11
C THR A 200 9.16 -5.02 -18.21
N LEU A 201 10.27 -4.30 -17.99
CA LEU A 201 11.51 -4.94 -17.61
C LEU A 201 11.59 -4.89 -16.08
N ALA A 202 11.88 -6.03 -15.43
CA ALA A 202 12.11 -6.07 -14.01
C ALA A 202 13.41 -6.83 -13.69
N ALA A 203 14.11 -6.37 -12.66
CA ALA A 203 15.39 -6.92 -12.22
C ALA A 203 15.29 -7.36 -10.76
N GLY A 204 15.48 -8.66 -10.51
CA GLY A 204 15.60 -9.24 -9.19
C GLY A 204 17.04 -9.66 -8.90
N VAL A 205 17.40 -9.72 -7.63
CA VAL A 205 18.73 -10.14 -7.18
C VAL A 205 18.59 -11.29 -6.18
N LEU A 206 19.24 -12.40 -6.44
CA LEU A 206 19.37 -13.48 -5.49
C LEU A 206 20.50 -13.19 -4.50
N LEU A 207 20.14 -13.06 -3.24
CA LEU A 207 21.06 -12.93 -2.12
C LEU A 207 21.03 -14.20 -1.29
N PHE A 208 22.19 -14.66 -0.86
CA PHE A 208 22.34 -15.92 -0.15
C PHE A 208 22.88 -15.70 1.25
N ASP A 209 22.50 -16.56 2.18
CA ASP A 209 23.16 -16.66 3.47
C ASP A 209 24.35 -17.64 3.45
N GLU A 210 24.90 -17.96 4.63
CA GLU A 210 26.03 -18.87 4.77
C GLU A 210 25.66 -20.33 4.43
N GLU A 211 24.39 -20.70 4.57
CA GLU A 211 23.83 -22.01 4.24
C GLU A 211 23.30 -22.11 2.81
N ASP A 212 23.61 -21.15 1.93
CA ASP A 212 23.12 -21.04 0.54
C ASP A 212 21.57 -20.96 0.41
N ARG A 213 20.87 -20.51 1.46
CA ARG A 213 19.44 -20.20 1.39
C ARG A 213 19.24 -18.85 0.70
N VAL A 214 18.16 -18.75 -0.07
CA VAL A 214 17.84 -17.55 -0.87
C VAL A 214 16.98 -16.59 -0.04
N LEU A 215 17.31 -15.31 -0.06
CA LEU A 215 16.50 -14.26 0.52
C LEU A 215 15.25 -14.00 -0.34
N LEU A 216 14.07 -14.11 0.29
CA LEU A 216 12.80 -13.64 -0.24
C LEU A 216 12.26 -12.48 0.58
N VAL A 217 11.52 -11.60 -0.05
CA VAL A 217 10.85 -10.44 0.55
C VAL A 217 9.33 -10.56 0.40
N ASP A 218 8.58 -10.01 1.37
CA ASP A 218 7.13 -9.90 1.35
C ASP A 218 6.72 -8.44 1.20
N PRO A 219 6.40 -7.97 -0.01
CA PRO A 219 6.09 -6.57 -0.27
C PRO A 219 4.72 -6.15 0.27
N THR A 220 4.60 -4.89 0.71
CA THR A 220 3.34 -4.32 1.25
C THR A 220 2.29 -4.07 0.17
N TYR A 221 2.73 -3.76 -1.04
CA TYR A 221 1.90 -3.27 -2.15
C TYR A 221 1.25 -4.37 -3.01
N LYS A 222 1.66 -5.63 -2.82
CA LYS A 222 1.06 -6.79 -3.51
C LYS A 222 1.14 -8.04 -2.63
N PRO A 223 0.26 -9.03 -2.84
CA PRO A 223 0.34 -10.30 -2.12
C PRO A 223 1.45 -11.20 -2.67
N GLY A 224 2.06 -11.97 -1.76
CA GLY A 224 2.99 -13.05 -2.07
C GLY A 224 4.45 -12.64 -2.03
N TRP A 225 5.29 -13.67 -1.79
CA TRP A 225 6.73 -13.54 -1.70
C TRP A 225 7.39 -13.39 -3.05
N GLU A 226 8.52 -12.66 -3.08
CA GLU A 226 9.32 -12.47 -4.28
C GLU A 226 10.80 -12.25 -3.98
N PHE A 227 11.61 -12.11 -5.04
CA PHE A 227 13.01 -11.73 -4.92
C PHE A 227 13.12 -10.24 -4.66
N PRO A 228 14.13 -9.78 -3.88
CA PRO A 228 14.47 -8.36 -3.83
C PRO A 228 14.66 -7.81 -5.24
N GLY A 229 14.01 -6.69 -5.54
CA GLY A 229 14.09 -6.10 -6.86
C GLY A 229 12.79 -5.43 -7.31
N GLY A 230 12.83 -4.79 -8.47
CA GLY A 230 11.72 -4.03 -9.00
C GLY A 230 11.79 -3.77 -10.49
N VAL A 231 10.99 -2.81 -10.93
CA VAL A 231 10.92 -2.40 -12.34
C VAL A 231 12.14 -1.57 -12.71
N VAL A 232 12.70 -1.86 -13.88
CA VAL A 232 13.80 -1.08 -14.45
C VAL A 232 13.26 0.26 -14.94
N GLU A 233 13.85 1.36 -14.49
CA GLU A 233 13.44 2.70 -14.88
C GLU A 233 13.87 3.06 -16.31
N PRO A 234 13.19 4.00 -16.97
CA PRO A 234 13.59 4.47 -18.29
C PRO A 234 15.04 5.01 -18.32
N GLY A 235 15.88 4.40 -19.16
CA GLY A 235 17.29 4.75 -19.28
C GLY A 235 18.21 4.04 -18.27
N GLU A 236 17.69 3.23 -17.38
CA GLU A 236 18.45 2.45 -16.42
C GLU A 236 18.84 1.08 -16.99
N ALA A 237 20.05 0.62 -16.66
CA ALA A 237 20.46 -0.74 -17.02
C ALA A 237 19.88 -1.75 -16.01
N PRO A 238 19.39 -2.95 -16.46
CA PRO A 238 18.72 -3.90 -15.56
C PRO A 238 19.56 -4.34 -14.35
N ALA A 239 20.87 -4.54 -14.51
CA ALA A 239 21.73 -4.88 -13.36
C ALA A 239 21.88 -3.74 -12.36
N ARG A 240 21.79 -2.48 -12.81
CA ARG A 240 21.83 -1.30 -11.95
C ARG A 240 20.51 -1.11 -11.22
N ALA A 241 19.38 -1.38 -11.88
CA ALA A 241 18.07 -1.44 -11.24
C ALA A 241 18.08 -2.44 -10.06
N GLY A 242 18.59 -3.64 -10.26
CA GLY A 242 18.72 -4.62 -9.19
C GLY A 242 19.59 -4.14 -8.01
N VAL A 243 20.69 -3.44 -8.28
CA VAL A 243 21.54 -2.84 -7.22
C VAL A 243 20.77 -1.76 -6.43
N ARG A 244 20.07 -0.87 -7.13
CA ARG A 244 19.28 0.21 -6.52
C ARG A 244 18.17 -0.37 -5.63
N GLU A 245 17.38 -1.31 -6.16
CA GLU A 245 16.26 -1.93 -5.44
C GLU A 245 16.73 -2.65 -4.15
N VAL A 246 17.83 -3.40 -4.22
CA VAL A 246 18.43 -4.06 -3.03
C VAL A 246 18.85 -3.03 -1.97
N ALA A 247 19.38 -1.90 -2.40
CA ALA A 247 19.77 -0.82 -1.47
C ALA A 247 18.53 -0.15 -0.86
N GLU A 248 17.48 0.09 -1.66
CA GLU A 248 16.23 0.74 -1.22
C GLU A 248 15.40 -0.18 -0.31
N GLU A 249 15.20 -1.44 -0.71
CA GLU A 249 14.37 -2.40 0.03
C GLU A 249 15.06 -2.95 1.29
N LEU A 250 16.37 -3.21 1.23
CA LEU A 250 17.08 -3.95 2.27
C LEU A 250 18.20 -3.17 2.95
N GLY A 251 18.53 -1.97 2.46
CA GLY A 251 19.67 -1.20 2.94
C GLY A 251 21.05 -1.86 2.67
N VAL A 252 21.11 -2.76 1.69
CA VAL A 252 22.31 -3.52 1.36
C VAL A 252 23.01 -2.91 0.15
N GLU A 253 24.26 -2.49 0.32
CA GLU A 253 25.13 -2.09 -0.78
C GLU A 253 25.85 -3.30 -1.36
N LEU A 254 25.60 -3.60 -2.63
CA LEU A 254 26.31 -4.66 -3.33
C LEU A 254 27.72 -4.20 -3.72
N PRO A 255 28.77 -5.01 -3.46
CA PRO A 255 30.15 -4.61 -3.71
C PRO A 255 30.51 -4.43 -5.18
N SER A 256 29.71 -5.00 -6.07
CA SER A 256 29.88 -4.92 -7.52
C SER A 256 28.55 -5.11 -8.25
N VAL A 257 28.54 -4.80 -9.55
CA VAL A 257 27.39 -5.10 -10.40
C VAL A 257 27.17 -6.61 -10.47
N PRO A 258 26.00 -7.13 -10.12
CA PRO A 258 25.75 -8.55 -10.01
C PRO A 258 25.73 -9.24 -11.38
N ARG A 259 26.13 -10.53 -11.40
CA ARG A 259 26.18 -11.33 -12.62
C ARG A 259 24.79 -11.82 -13.02
N LEU A 260 24.45 -11.74 -14.30
CA LEU A 260 23.21 -12.29 -14.83
C LEU A 260 23.16 -13.81 -14.66
N LEU A 261 22.04 -14.31 -14.15
CA LEU A 261 21.72 -15.74 -14.04
C LEU A 261 20.68 -16.19 -15.08
N VAL A 262 19.57 -15.48 -15.15
CA VAL A 262 18.51 -15.79 -16.13
C VAL A 262 17.88 -14.53 -16.71
N VAL A 263 17.43 -14.66 -17.96
CA VAL A 263 16.46 -13.78 -18.60
C VAL A 263 15.23 -14.61 -18.87
N ASP A 264 14.07 -14.19 -18.41
CA ASP A 264 12.82 -14.93 -18.55
C ASP A 264 11.75 -14.01 -19.15
N TRP A 265 11.16 -14.40 -20.26
CA TRP A 265 9.96 -13.77 -20.77
C TRP A 265 8.73 -14.29 -20.02
N GLU A 266 8.03 -13.41 -19.35
CA GLU A 266 6.79 -13.70 -18.62
C GLU A 266 5.59 -13.25 -19.45
N PRO A 267 4.70 -14.17 -19.86
CA PRO A 267 3.53 -13.82 -20.65
C PRO A 267 2.56 -12.93 -19.85
N PRO A 268 1.77 -12.09 -20.52
CA PRO A 268 0.76 -11.31 -19.84
C PRO A 268 -0.32 -12.20 -19.22
N HIS A 269 -0.62 -11.96 -17.95
CA HIS A 269 -1.76 -12.55 -17.23
C HIS A 269 -2.58 -11.43 -16.62
N PRO A 270 -3.75 -11.13 -17.15
CA PRO A 270 -4.59 -10.05 -16.63
C PRO A 270 -4.82 -10.17 -15.10
N PRO A 271 -4.65 -9.05 -14.34
CA PRO A 271 -4.42 -7.68 -14.81
C PRO A 271 -2.97 -7.33 -15.15
N GLY A 272 -2.01 -8.24 -15.01
CA GLY A 272 -0.59 -8.00 -15.30
C GLY A 272 -0.27 -8.03 -16.79
N PHE A 273 0.72 -7.24 -17.19
CA PHE A 273 1.13 -7.07 -18.59
C PHE A 273 2.27 -8.00 -19.01
N GLY A 274 2.89 -8.74 -18.08
CA GLY A 274 4.05 -9.55 -18.36
C GLY A 274 5.31 -8.73 -18.67
N GLY A 275 6.25 -9.32 -19.42
CA GLY A 275 7.48 -8.69 -19.90
C GLY A 275 8.75 -9.45 -19.53
N MET A 276 9.90 -8.80 -19.61
CA MET A 276 11.20 -9.43 -19.35
C MET A 276 11.56 -9.36 -17.86
N ARG A 277 12.00 -10.49 -17.33
CA ARG A 277 12.44 -10.66 -15.93
C ARG A 277 13.90 -11.09 -15.90
N PHE A 278 14.73 -10.26 -15.30
CA PHE A 278 16.15 -10.56 -15.11
C PHE A 278 16.38 -11.01 -13.68
N LEU A 279 17.11 -12.10 -13.46
CA LEU A 279 17.64 -12.46 -12.16
C LEU A 279 19.16 -12.42 -12.17
N PHE A 280 19.70 -11.79 -11.14
CA PHE A 280 21.14 -11.59 -10.97
C PHE A 280 21.64 -12.29 -9.70
N ASP A 281 22.93 -12.67 -9.72
CA ASP A 281 23.65 -13.21 -8.56
C ASP A 281 24.23 -12.04 -7.74
N GLY A 282 23.61 -11.72 -6.63
CA GLY A 282 24.08 -10.71 -5.69
C GLY A 282 25.10 -11.24 -4.68
N GLY A 283 25.38 -12.55 -4.72
CA GLY A 283 26.35 -13.18 -3.84
C GLY A 283 25.81 -13.48 -2.44
N ARG A 284 26.74 -13.82 -1.53
CA ARG A 284 26.43 -14.10 -0.13
C ARG A 284 26.48 -12.85 0.70
N LEU A 285 25.48 -12.69 1.57
CA LEU A 285 25.51 -11.68 2.61
C LEU A 285 26.36 -12.18 3.77
N PRO A 286 27.26 -11.35 4.35
CA PRO A 286 27.98 -11.71 5.56
C PRO A 286 26.99 -12.03 6.69
N GLY A 287 27.28 -13.03 7.55
CA GLY A 287 26.37 -13.50 8.60
C GLY A 287 25.84 -12.42 9.57
N ALA A 288 26.63 -11.35 9.78
CA ALA A 288 26.18 -10.16 10.53
C ALA A 288 25.24 -9.22 9.73
N ALA A 289 25.04 -9.45 8.43
CA ALA A 289 24.18 -8.59 7.60
C ALA A 289 22.70 -8.92 7.80
N GLY A 290 22.35 -10.16 8.16
CA GLY A 290 20.97 -10.53 8.49
C GLY A 290 20.36 -9.67 9.59
N ASP A 291 21.13 -9.35 10.62
CA ASP A 291 20.70 -8.47 11.74
C ASP A 291 20.62 -6.98 11.36
N ARG A 292 21.11 -6.61 10.18
CA ARG A 292 21.17 -5.21 9.69
C ARG A 292 20.26 -4.95 8.49
N LEU A 293 19.56 -5.98 7.98
CA LEU A 293 18.64 -5.77 6.90
C LEU A 293 17.56 -4.79 7.35
N LEU A 294 17.41 -3.72 6.60
CA LEU A 294 16.32 -2.78 6.82
C LEU A 294 15.01 -3.50 6.52
N LEU A 295 14.01 -3.19 7.31
CA LEU A 295 12.63 -3.53 7.02
C LEU A 295 11.88 -2.20 6.91
N PRO A 296 11.95 -1.50 5.77
CA PRO A 296 11.14 -0.30 5.60
C PRO A 296 9.69 -0.75 5.56
N GLY A 297 8.98 -0.63 6.69
CA GLY A 297 7.57 -1.04 6.82
C GLY A 297 6.63 -0.37 5.82
N SER A 298 7.13 0.59 5.04
CA SER A 298 6.45 1.19 3.88
C SER A 298 6.50 0.31 2.63
N GLU A 299 7.53 -0.53 2.47
CA GLU A 299 7.74 -1.34 1.26
C GLU A 299 7.64 -2.84 1.53
N LEU A 300 8.20 -3.30 2.64
CA LEU A 300 8.27 -4.71 2.99
C LEU A 300 7.56 -4.98 4.33
N ARG A 301 6.71 -6.03 4.35
CA ARG A 301 6.18 -6.62 5.58
C ARG A 301 7.19 -7.52 6.28
N GLY A 302 8.07 -8.15 5.50
CA GLY A 302 9.06 -9.07 6.02
C GLY A 302 10.05 -9.53 4.97
N TRP A 303 11.09 -10.22 5.45
CA TRP A 303 12.03 -10.95 4.62
C TRP A 303 12.41 -12.26 5.33
N ARG A 304 12.88 -13.25 4.60
CA ARG A 304 13.41 -14.50 5.16
C ARG A 304 14.31 -15.23 4.18
N PHE A 305 15.32 -15.92 4.72
CA PHE A 305 16.08 -16.87 3.96
C PHE A 305 15.33 -18.20 3.88
N VAL A 306 15.29 -18.79 2.70
CA VAL A 306 14.57 -20.04 2.42
C VAL A 306 15.41 -21.00 1.59
N THR A 307 15.22 -22.28 1.84
CA THR A 307 15.68 -23.35 0.94
C THR A 307 14.80 -23.40 -0.31
N GLU A 308 15.22 -24.13 -1.33
CA GLU A 308 14.41 -24.34 -2.54
C GLU A 308 13.05 -24.98 -2.21
N ASP A 309 13.02 -25.95 -1.29
CA ASP A 309 11.79 -26.62 -0.85
C ASP A 309 10.84 -25.67 -0.12
N GLU A 310 11.35 -24.82 0.74
CA GLU A 310 10.56 -23.79 1.43
C GLU A 310 10.03 -22.73 0.45
N ALA A 311 10.84 -22.36 -0.56
CA ALA A 311 10.43 -21.44 -1.61
C ALA A 311 9.24 -21.98 -2.42
N ALA A 312 9.13 -23.30 -2.57
CA ALA A 312 8.01 -23.94 -3.28
C ALA A 312 6.64 -23.70 -2.62
N ALA A 313 6.62 -23.47 -1.30
CA ALA A 313 5.39 -23.11 -0.58
C ALA A 313 5.04 -21.61 -0.65
N LEU A 314 5.97 -20.77 -1.09
CA LEU A 314 5.85 -19.31 -1.05
C LEU A 314 5.71 -18.67 -2.44
N LEU A 315 6.40 -19.23 -3.44
CA LEU A 315 6.48 -18.67 -4.79
C LEU A 315 5.45 -19.30 -5.73
N PRO A 316 4.83 -18.50 -6.62
CA PRO A 316 4.05 -19.05 -7.72
C PRO A 316 4.90 -19.94 -8.63
N PRO A 317 4.30 -20.91 -9.34
CA PRO A 317 5.04 -21.91 -10.12
C PRO A 317 6.07 -21.34 -11.11
N VAL A 318 5.72 -20.30 -11.86
CA VAL A 318 6.64 -19.65 -12.82
C VAL A 318 7.85 -19.05 -12.10
N ARG A 319 7.62 -18.37 -10.97
CA ARG A 319 8.67 -17.72 -10.19
C ARG A 319 9.56 -18.74 -9.48
N LEU A 320 8.99 -19.84 -8.99
CA LEU A 320 9.73 -20.96 -8.44
C LEU A 320 10.63 -21.62 -9.50
N ASN A 321 10.10 -21.87 -10.69
CA ASN A 321 10.89 -22.42 -11.78
C ASN A 321 12.03 -21.48 -12.19
N ARG A 322 11.77 -20.17 -12.25
CA ARG A 322 12.81 -19.16 -12.51
C ARG A 322 13.93 -19.23 -11.46
N LEU A 323 13.58 -19.39 -10.18
CA LEU A 323 14.58 -19.61 -9.11
C LEU A 323 15.40 -20.87 -9.37
N ARG A 324 14.76 -22.01 -9.62
CA ARG A 324 15.44 -23.28 -9.87
C ARG A 324 16.46 -23.20 -11.00
N TRP A 325 16.07 -22.55 -12.09
CA TRP A 325 16.97 -22.38 -13.23
C TRP A 325 18.06 -21.34 -12.96
N ALA A 326 17.79 -20.32 -12.16
CA ALA A 326 18.81 -19.37 -11.73
C ALA A 326 19.87 -20.03 -10.83
N LEU A 327 19.47 -20.91 -9.91
CA LEU A 327 20.41 -21.70 -9.10
C LEU A 327 21.31 -22.59 -9.98
N ARG A 328 20.73 -23.28 -10.97
CA ARG A 328 21.52 -24.07 -11.95
C ARG A 328 22.43 -23.20 -12.80
N ALA A 329 21.98 -22.05 -13.25
CA ALA A 329 22.81 -21.08 -13.99
C ALA A 329 23.99 -20.60 -13.15
N ARG A 330 23.76 -20.41 -11.84
CA ARG A 330 24.81 -20.05 -10.87
C ARG A 330 25.88 -21.13 -10.75
N GLU A 331 25.46 -22.41 -10.59
CA GLU A 331 26.35 -23.55 -10.51
C GLU A 331 27.16 -23.77 -11.82
N GLN A 332 26.50 -23.62 -12.96
CA GLN A 332 27.10 -23.80 -14.28
C GLN A 332 27.97 -22.61 -14.73
N GLY A 333 27.85 -21.48 -14.05
CA GLY A 333 28.60 -20.28 -14.39
C GLY A 333 28.18 -19.60 -15.71
N ARG A 334 27.00 -19.92 -16.25
CA ARG A 334 26.47 -19.35 -17.50
C ARG A 334 25.00 -18.93 -17.36
N PRO A 335 24.60 -17.80 -17.96
CA PRO A 335 23.21 -17.36 -17.94
C PRO A 335 22.35 -18.27 -18.83
N LEU A 336 21.05 -18.36 -18.49
CA LEU A 336 20.02 -19.10 -19.21
C LEU A 336 18.93 -18.16 -19.71
N ASN A 337 18.37 -18.53 -20.88
CA ASN A 337 17.17 -17.88 -21.42
C ASN A 337 15.94 -18.74 -21.11
N LEU A 338 14.87 -18.11 -20.60
CA LEU A 338 13.64 -18.78 -20.20
C LEU A 338 12.43 -18.11 -20.87
N GLU A 339 11.36 -18.90 -21.03
CA GLU A 339 10.02 -18.43 -21.34
C GLU A 339 9.05 -19.04 -20.31
N ALA A 340 8.35 -18.19 -19.54
CA ALA A 340 7.46 -18.58 -18.46
C ALA A 340 8.08 -19.57 -17.46
N GLY A 341 9.36 -19.35 -17.12
CA GLY A 341 10.11 -20.18 -16.20
C GLY A 341 10.62 -21.50 -16.80
N VAL A 342 10.60 -21.68 -18.13
CA VAL A 342 11.09 -22.88 -18.83
C VAL A 342 12.25 -22.50 -19.75
N PRO A 343 13.39 -23.21 -19.70
CA PRO A 343 14.53 -22.93 -20.60
C PRO A 343 14.17 -23.09 -22.06
N VAL A 344 14.70 -22.19 -22.90
CA VAL A 344 14.57 -22.21 -24.34
C VAL A 344 15.96 -22.05 -25.00
N GLY A 345 16.30 -22.89 -25.97
CA GLY A 345 17.57 -22.88 -26.73
C GLY A 345 18.56 -23.90 -26.27
#